data_fb25ffc33b47ad9a4dcd90829ecb6eac
#
_entry.id   fb25ffc33b47ad9a4dcd90829ecb6eac
#
_cell.length_a   1.000
_cell.length_b   1.000
_cell.length_c   1.000
_cell.angle_alpha   90.00
_cell.angle_beta   90.00
_cell.angle_gamma   90.00
#
_symmetry.space_group_name_H-M   'P 1'
#
loop_
_entity.id
_entity.type
_entity.pdbx_description
1 polymer ?
#
loop_
_entity_poly.entity_id
_entity_poly.type
_entity_poly.pdbx_seq_one_letter_code
_entity_poly.pdbx_strand_id
1 'polypeptide(L)'
;FLNLARSMGFATRNYDNYVGEVIFGDGAEEFAVLAHLDVVPAGDGWTHPPFAGEIADGKLYGRGTMDDKGPAVIALYCMKALKDAGFIPSRKIKLIVGCNEENGWACIDHYNEVAHMPEIGFSPDADFPASYAEKGILQFRMDFPLPNAPFTALYGGERPNMVCDYAAAEGAAFDETVAKKCGVASQREKSAARGWAAHASTPGEGENALGKLLAYFANFDERIAQIYALLFEDSFGLKEMKDETGGLTMSPD
;
A
#
# COMPACT_ATOMS: atom_id res chain seq x y z
N PHE A 1 -2.81 20.60 -7.75
CA PHE A 1 -1.59 20.33 -8.49
C PHE A 1 -1.60 21.05 -9.85
N LEU A 2 -2.58 20.80 -10.73
CA LEU A 2 -2.63 21.42 -12.06
C LEU A 2 -2.69 22.96 -12.05
N ASN A 3 -3.36 23.58 -11.07
CA ASN A 3 -3.37 25.03 -10.93
C ASN A 3 -1.98 25.60 -10.62
N LEU A 4 -1.22 24.91 -9.79
CA LEU A 4 0.19 25.26 -9.53
C LEU A 4 1.03 25.15 -10.80
N ALA A 5 0.90 24.05 -11.55
CA ALA A 5 1.61 23.87 -12.81
C ALA A 5 1.27 24.96 -13.84
N ARG A 6 -0.01 25.35 -13.96
CA ARG A 6 -0.43 26.48 -14.81
C ARG A 6 0.20 27.80 -14.38
N SER A 7 0.27 28.08 -13.07
CA SER A 7 0.90 29.30 -12.57
C SER A 7 2.41 29.35 -12.87
N MET A 8 3.04 28.20 -13.05
CA MET A 8 4.42 28.06 -13.51
C MET A 8 4.58 28.15 -15.04
N GLY A 9 3.48 28.34 -15.77
CA GLY A 9 3.45 28.50 -17.21
C GLY A 9 3.57 27.20 -18.01
N PHE A 10 3.11 26.07 -17.43
CA PHE A 10 2.99 24.81 -18.14
C PHE A 10 1.60 24.62 -18.74
N ALA A 11 1.52 23.96 -19.90
CA ALA A 11 0.28 23.42 -20.40
C ALA A 11 -0.15 22.23 -19.52
N THR A 12 -1.46 22.12 -19.27
CA THR A 12 -2.01 21.05 -18.43
C THR A 12 -3.28 20.49 -19.03
N ARG A 13 -3.53 19.22 -18.78
CA ARG A 13 -4.79 18.54 -19.09
C ARG A 13 -5.34 17.87 -17.83
N ASN A 14 -6.65 17.77 -17.76
CA ASN A 14 -7.35 17.01 -16.72
C ASN A 14 -8.24 15.99 -17.43
N TYR A 15 -7.99 14.73 -17.18
CA TYR A 15 -8.74 13.61 -17.73
C TYR A 15 -9.74 13.15 -16.65
N ASP A 16 -10.91 13.78 -16.66
CA ASP A 16 -12.11 13.45 -15.85
C ASP A 16 -11.85 13.31 -14.33
N ASN A 17 -10.84 14.02 -13.81
CA ASN A 17 -10.36 13.95 -12.44
C ASN A 17 -9.77 12.59 -12.03
N TYR A 18 -9.52 11.69 -12.96
CA TYR A 18 -8.75 10.48 -12.74
C TYR A 18 -7.25 10.76 -12.82
N VAL A 19 -6.84 11.54 -13.85
CA VAL A 19 -5.42 11.84 -14.10
C VAL A 19 -5.24 13.30 -14.48
N GLY A 20 -4.18 13.89 -13.95
CA GLY A 20 -3.65 15.18 -14.38
C GLY A 20 -2.40 15.01 -15.24
N GLU A 21 -2.24 15.81 -16.28
CA GLU A 21 -1.04 15.86 -17.12
C GLU A 21 -0.47 17.27 -17.16
N VAL A 22 0.85 17.38 -16.94
CA VAL A 22 1.62 18.63 -17.10
C VAL A 22 2.62 18.42 -18.23
N ILE A 23 2.62 19.34 -19.20
CA ILE A 23 3.37 19.20 -20.46
C ILE A 23 4.50 20.23 -20.52
N PHE A 24 5.71 19.76 -20.82
CA PHE A 24 6.88 20.60 -21.06
C PHE A 24 7.57 20.19 -22.37
N GLY A 25 7.69 21.16 -23.28
CA GLY A 25 8.24 20.92 -24.63
C GLY A 25 7.17 20.47 -25.63
N ASP A 26 7.58 20.38 -26.89
CA ASP A 26 6.75 20.10 -28.06
C ASP A 26 7.36 19.02 -28.98
N GLY A 27 8.42 18.32 -28.52
CA GLY A 27 9.07 17.25 -29.26
C GLY A 27 8.08 16.18 -29.75
N ALA A 28 8.40 15.58 -30.87
CA ALA A 28 7.56 14.53 -31.47
C ALA A 28 7.56 13.22 -30.61
N GLU A 29 8.70 12.91 -30.03
CA GLU A 29 8.82 11.81 -29.07
C GLU A 29 8.39 12.27 -27.68
N GLU A 30 7.82 11.37 -26.89
CA GLU A 30 7.34 11.65 -25.54
C GLU A 30 8.20 10.97 -24.49
N PHE A 31 8.18 11.51 -23.26
CA PHE A 31 8.85 10.98 -22.09
C PHE A 31 7.96 11.20 -20.87
N ALA A 32 7.67 10.14 -20.11
CA ALA A 32 6.82 10.22 -18.94
C ALA A 32 7.62 10.38 -17.65
N VAL A 33 7.10 11.20 -16.74
CA VAL A 33 7.31 11.07 -15.30
C VAL A 33 5.96 10.69 -14.72
N LEU A 34 5.85 9.49 -14.15
CA LEU A 34 4.59 8.95 -13.64
C LEU A 34 4.59 9.02 -12.11
N ALA A 35 3.59 9.69 -11.55
CA ALA A 35 3.43 9.91 -10.12
C ALA A 35 1.96 9.81 -9.71
N HIS A 36 1.65 9.83 -8.42
CA HIS A 36 0.27 9.86 -7.96
C HIS A 36 0.01 10.90 -6.86
N LEU A 37 -1.26 11.23 -6.64
CA LEU A 37 -1.68 12.25 -5.67
C LEU A 37 -2.62 11.71 -4.59
N ASP A 38 -3.17 10.51 -4.77
CA ASP A 38 -3.89 9.83 -3.71
C ASP A 38 -2.96 9.30 -2.65
N VAL A 39 -3.48 8.84 -1.56
CA VAL A 39 -2.74 8.31 -0.42
C VAL A 39 -3.55 7.24 0.29
N VAL A 40 -2.90 6.28 0.91
CA VAL A 40 -3.54 5.36 1.86
C VAL A 40 -4.08 6.13 3.08
N PRO A 41 -5.05 5.60 3.83
CA PRO A 41 -5.47 6.16 5.10
C PRO A 41 -4.29 6.37 6.04
N ALA A 42 -4.41 7.39 6.89
CA ALA A 42 -3.34 7.73 7.82
C ALA A 42 -2.99 6.58 8.79
N GLY A 43 -3.99 5.83 9.27
CA GLY A 43 -3.81 4.90 10.39
C GLY A 43 -3.58 5.64 11.72
N ASP A 44 -3.20 4.89 12.72
CA ASP A 44 -2.94 5.37 14.08
C ASP A 44 -1.43 5.57 14.35
N GLY A 45 -1.09 6.15 15.50
CA GLY A 45 0.29 6.24 15.99
C GLY A 45 1.11 7.41 15.49
N TRP A 46 0.51 8.38 14.80
CA TRP A 46 1.20 9.57 14.33
C TRP A 46 1.66 10.48 15.49
N THR A 47 2.91 10.91 15.45
CA THR A 47 3.48 11.93 16.39
C THR A 47 3.19 13.35 15.95
N HIS A 48 2.89 13.56 14.66
CA HIS A 48 2.47 14.81 14.04
C HIS A 48 1.15 14.59 13.30
N PRO A 49 0.25 15.59 13.19
CA PRO A 49 -1.00 15.41 12.45
C PRO A 49 -0.77 14.99 11.00
N PRO A 50 -1.33 13.84 10.55
CA PRO A 50 -0.94 13.22 9.27
C PRO A 50 -1.26 14.04 8.02
N PHE A 51 -2.17 15.01 8.11
CA PHE A 51 -2.58 15.86 6.97
C PHE A 51 -2.27 17.34 7.16
N ALA A 52 -1.47 17.70 8.16
CA ALA A 52 -1.13 19.11 8.43
C ALA A 52 0.05 19.60 7.59
N GLY A 53 0.94 18.72 7.13
CA GLY A 53 2.17 19.12 6.46
C GLY A 53 3.10 19.91 7.39
N GLU A 54 3.23 19.46 8.64
CA GLU A 54 4.00 20.15 9.66
C GLU A 54 5.51 20.08 9.36
N ILE A 55 6.18 21.21 9.47
CA ILE A 55 7.64 21.27 9.35
C ILE A 55 8.24 21.41 10.75
N ALA A 56 8.96 20.38 11.20
CA ALA A 56 9.67 20.36 12.46
C ALA A 56 11.07 19.74 12.28
N ASP A 57 12.07 20.27 12.96
CA ASP A 57 13.46 19.78 12.94
C ASP A 57 14.03 19.57 11.52
N GLY A 58 13.67 20.45 10.58
CA GLY A 58 14.10 20.36 9.18
C GLY A 58 13.46 19.24 8.36
N LYS A 59 12.39 18.61 8.87
CA LYS A 59 11.62 17.56 8.21
C LYS A 59 10.19 18.00 7.97
N LEU A 60 9.60 17.53 6.88
CA LEU A 60 8.18 17.68 6.56
C LEU A 60 7.44 16.40 6.96
N TYR A 61 6.52 16.50 7.90
CA TYR A 61 5.72 15.37 8.39
C TYR A 61 4.33 15.38 7.76
N GLY A 62 3.92 14.23 7.24
CA GLY A 62 2.57 14.03 6.71
C GLY A 62 2.41 12.81 5.84
N ARG A 63 1.20 12.28 5.76
CA ARG A 63 0.82 11.23 4.81
C ARG A 63 0.96 11.79 3.38
N GLY A 64 1.69 11.07 2.50
CA GLY A 64 1.95 11.48 1.13
C GLY A 64 3.17 12.39 0.94
N THR A 65 3.94 12.71 2.00
CA THR A 65 5.16 13.52 1.86
C THR A 65 6.28 12.77 1.16
N MET A 66 6.31 11.45 1.26
CA MET A 66 7.26 10.58 0.54
C MET A 66 6.58 9.82 -0.58
N ASP A 67 5.41 9.32 -0.37
CA ASP A 67 4.62 8.46 -1.22
C ASP A 67 3.26 9.14 -1.49
N ASP A 68 3.05 9.76 -2.68
CA ASP A 68 4.04 10.15 -3.69
C ASP A 68 3.95 11.66 -4.01
N LYS A 69 3.16 12.44 -3.20
CA LYS A 69 2.97 13.90 -3.43
C LYS A 69 4.29 14.68 -3.39
N GLY A 70 5.22 14.29 -2.50
CA GLY A 70 6.54 14.94 -2.42
C GLY A 70 7.32 14.77 -3.71
N PRO A 71 7.60 13.54 -4.16
CA PRO A 71 8.25 13.28 -5.44
C PRO A 71 7.52 13.91 -6.64
N ALA A 72 6.19 13.85 -6.70
CA ALA A 72 5.40 14.51 -7.75
C ALA A 72 5.64 16.03 -7.79
N VAL A 73 5.69 16.69 -6.63
CA VAL A 73 5.98 18.13 -6.55
C VAL A 73 7.45 18.40 -6.91
N ILE A 74 8.40 17.57 -6.47
CA ILE A 74 9.80 17.70 -6.84
C ILE A 74 9.96 17.61 -8.36
N ALA A 75 9.32 16.63 -9.01
CA ALA A 75 9.34 16.48 -10.47
C ALA A 75 8.83 17.75 -11.16
N LEU A 76 7.72 18.34 -10.69
CA LEU A 76 7.19 19.59 -11.21
C LEU A 76 8.18 20.74 -11.07
N TYR A 77 8.84 20.87 -9.92
CA TYR A 77 9.83 21.92 -9.69
C TYR A 77 11.12 21.69 -10.48
N CYS A 78 11.54 20.45 -10.73
CA CYS A 78 12.63 20.12 -11.65
C CYS A 78 12.31 20.58 -13.07
N MET A 79 11.09 20.29 -13.57
CA MET A 79 10.64 20.82 -14.87
C MET A 79 10.65 22.35 -14.90
N LYS A 80 10.22 22.99 -13.80
CA LYS A 80 10.25 24.46 -13.68
C LYS A 80 11.67 25.02 -13.73
N ALA A 81 12.60 24.40 -13.00
CA ALA A 81 14.00 24.83 -13.00
C ALA A 81 14.64 24.71 -14.40
N LEU A 82 14.38 23.62 -15.11
CA LEU A 82 14.84 23.45 -16.49
C LEU A 82 14.24 24.53 -17.41
N LYS A 83 12.96 24.80 -17.29
CA LYS A 83 12.27 25.85 -18.07
C LYS A 83 12.87 27.23 -17.80
N ASP A 84 13.10 27.58 -16.53
CA ASP A 84 13.67 28.88 -16.14
C ASP A 84 15.12 29.05 -16.60
N ALA A 85 15.86 27.94 -16.70
CA ALA A 85 17.19 27.91 -17.27
C ALA A 85 17.20 28.01 -18.82
N GLY A 86 16.02 28.10 -19.45
CA GLY A 86 15.91 28.18 -20.91
C GLY A 86 16.12 26.84 -21.63
N PHE A 87 16.06 25.72 -20.89
CA PHE A 87 16.21 24.39 -21.50
C PHE A 87 15.01 24.09 -22.39
N ILE A 88 15.28 23.63 -23.60
CA ILE A 88 14.28 23.16 -24.54
C ILE A 88 14.44 21.65 -24.67
N PRO A 89 13.51 20.83 -24.13
CA PRO A 89 13.64 19.40 -24.22
C PRO A 89 13.44 18.89 -25.65
N SER A 90 14.25 17.95 -26.07
CA SER A 90 14.12 17.30 -27.38
C SER A 90 12.88 16.39 -27.46
N ARG A 91 12.42 15.90 -26.30
CA ARG A 91 11.19 15.14 -26.14
C ARG A 91 10.15 15.96 -25.43
N LYS A 92 8.89 15.74 -25.71
CA LYS A 92 7.78 16.26 -24.92
C LYS A 92 7.74 15.53 -23.57
N ILE A 93 8.06 16.22 -22.48
CA ILE A 93 7.98 15.67 -21.13
C ILE A 93 6.55 15.78 -20.64
N LYS A 94 5.97 14.68 -20.22
CA LYS A 94 4.65 14.58 -19.59
C LYS A 94 4.83 14.15 -18.14
N LEU A 95 4.53 15.04 -17.19
CA LEU A 95 4.33 14.64 -15.79
C LEU A 95 2.87 14.24 -15.63
N ILE A 96 2.66 12.95 -15.46
CA ILE A 96 1.35 12.30 -15.37
C ILE A 96 1.13 11.98 -13.89
N VAL A 97 0.04 12.49 -13.31
CA VAL A 97 -0.29 12.31 -11.89
C VAL A 97 -1.65 11.62 -11.76
N GLY A 98 -1.64 10.39 -11.28
CA GLY A 98 -2.82 9.58 -11.01
C GLY A 98 -3.50 9.96 -9.69
N CYS A 99 -4.77 9.56 -9.52
CA CYS A 99 -5.54 9.79 -8.31
C CYS A 99 -6.17 8.49 -7.75
N ASN A 100 -5.66 7.33 -8.13
CA ASN A 100 -6.09 6.02 -7.64
C ASN A 100 -4.99 4.95 -7.78
N GLU A 101 -3.73 5.29 -7.50
CA GLU A 101 -2.61 4.35 -7.53
C GLU A 101 -2.76 3.32 -6.41
N GLU A 102 -2.96 3.80 -5.20
CA GLU A 102 -3.03 3.06 -3.94
C GLU A 102 -4.22 2.07 -3.83
N ASN A 103 -5.16 2.13 -4.77
CA ASN A 103 -6.38 1.34 -4.70
C ASN A 103 -6.89 0.89 -6.08
N GLY A 104 -6.05 0.16 -6.81
CA GLY A 104 -6.46 -0.59 -7.99
C GLY A 104 -6.28 0.08 -9.34
N TRP A 105 -5.55 1.20 -9.43
CA TRP A 105 -5.03 1.80 -10.67
C TRP A 105 -6.09 2.26 -11.71
N ALA A 106 -7.35 2.44 -11.30
CA ALA A 106 -8.41 2.90 -12.20
C ALA A 106 -8.07 4.23 -12.91
N CYS A 107 -7.17 5.04 -12.33
CA CYS A 107 -6.68 6.25 -12.97
C CYS A 107 -5.84 5.95 -14.22
N ILE A 108 -4.96 4.96 -14.18
CA ILE A 108 -4.10 4.59 -15.31
C ILE A 108 -4.90 3.84 -16.36
N ASP A 109 -5.84 2.99 -15.97
CA ASP A 109 -6.76 2.34 -16.89
C ASP A 109 -7.53 3.39 -17.70
N HIS A 110 -8.11 4.37 -17.02
CA HIS A 110 -8.81 5.49 -17.69
C HIS A 110 -7.87 6.31 -18.59
N TYR A 111 -6.65 6.61 -18.14
CA TYR A 111 -5.69 7.35 -18.96
C TYR A 111 -5.36 6.60 -20.26
N ASN A 112 -5.17 5.28 -20.20
CA ASN A 112 -4.89 4.45 -21.37
C ASN A 112 -6.06 4.38 -22.38
N GLU A 113 -7.29 4.61 -21.91
CA GLU A 113 -8.48 4.67 -22.79
C GLU A 113 -8.59 6.00 -23.52
N VAL A 114 -8.19 7.12 -22.89
CA VAL A 114 -8.47 8.48 -23.41
C VAL A 114 -7.22 9.24 -23.87
N ALA A 115 -6.03 8.72 -23.58
CA ALA A 115 -4.75 9.33 -23.91
C ALA A 115 -3.71 8.27 -24.30
N HIS A 116 -2.54 8.74 -24.74
CA HIS A 116 -1.41 7.88 -25.07
C HIS A 116 -0.37 7.93 -23.95
N MET A 117 -0.08 6.77 -23.36
CA MET A 117 1.02 6.61 -22.40
C MET A 117 2.35 6.60 -23.16
N PRO A 118 3.32 7.47 -22.81
CA PRO A 118 4.65 7.43 -23.41
C PRO A 118 5.34 6.08 -23.16
N GLU A 119 6.07 5.59 -24.18
CA GLU A 119 6.78 4.30 -24.09
C GLU A 119 8.01 4.32 -23.20
N ILE A 120 8.52 5.52 -22.88
CA ILE A 120 9.73 5.73 -22.09
C ILE A 120 9.44 6.70 -20.98
N GLY A 121 9.89 6.39 -19.78
CA GLY A 121 9.71 7.25 -18.61
C GLY A 121 10.34 6.67 -17.36
N PHE A 122 10.07 7.30 -16.24
CA PHE A 122 10.34 6.77 -14.91
C PHE A 122 9.22 7.17 -13.94
N SER A 123 9.10 6.43 -12.85
CA SER A 123 8.33 6.83 -11.69
C SER A 123 9.28 7.23 -10.57
N PRO A 124 9.07 8.40 -9.91
CA PRO A 124 9.84 8.80 -8.73
C PRO A 124 9.35 8.12 -7.45
N ASP A 125 8.35 7.27 -7.56
CA ASP A 125 7.67 6.57 -6.47
C ASP A 125 8.41 5.29 -6.09
N ALA A 126 9.69 5.43 -5.74
CA ALA A 126 10.54 4.31 -5.33
C ALA A 126 11.80 4.81 -4.60
N ASP A 127 12.51 3.88 -3.99
CA ASP A 127 13.79 4.14 -3.32
C ASP A 127 14.92 4.45 -4.29
N PHE A 128 15.90 5.23 -3.81
CA PHE A 128 17.13 5.50 -4.52
C PHE A 128 18.13 4.33 -4.40
N PRO A 129 18.98 4.11 -5.43
CA PRO A 129 19.16 4.92 -6.64
C PRO A 129 18.15 4.65 -7.75
N ALA A 130 17.64 3.45 -7.85
CA ALA A 130 16.57 3.06 -8.77
C ALA A 130 16.09 1.63 -8.45
N SER A 131 14.79 1.43 -8.42
CA SER A 131 14.16 0.10 -8.47
C SER A 131 14.04 -0.31 -9.94
N TYR A 132 14.54 -1.49 -10.28
CA TYR A 132 14.52 -2.03 -11.64
C TYR A 132 13.68 -3.31 -11.74
N ALA A 133 13.18 -3.78 -10.62
CA ALA A 133 12.31 -4.96 -10.54
C ALA A 133 11.36 -4.81 -9.35
N GLU A 134 10.16 -5.32 -9.50
CA GLU A 134 9.12 -5.33 -8.48
C GLU A 134 8.55 -6.73 -8.33
N LYS A 135 8.05 -7.06 -7.14
CA LYS A 135 7.33 -8.31 -6.90
C LYS A 135 5.97 -8.24 -7.58
N GLY A 136 5.60 -9.29 -8.28
CA GLY A 136 4.22 -9.49 -8.71
C GLY A 136 3.29 -9.61 -7.50
N ILE A 137 2.07 -9.07 -7.61
CA ILE A 137 1.05 -9.12 -6.56
C ILE A 137 -0.05 -10.08 -6.97
N LEU A 138 -0.36 -11.05 -6.09
CA LEU A 138 -1.52 -11.92 -6.22
C LEU A 138 -2.39 -11.78 -4.98
N GLN A 139 -3.59 -11.26 -5.16
CA GLN A 139 -4.61 -11.20 -4.12
C GLN A 139 -5.71 -12.20 -4.44
N PHE A 140 -6.12 -12.98 -3.46
CA PHE A 140 -7.23 -13.91 -3.60
C PHE A 140 -7.96 -14.09 -2.28
N ARG A 141 -9.23 -14.46 -2.38
CA ARG A 141 -10.07 -14.77 -1.23
C ARG A 141 -10.21 -16.27 -1.10
N MET A 142 -10.10 -16.78 0.13
CA MET A 142 -10.43 -18.15 0.47
C MET A 142 -11.59 -18.17 1.45
N ASP A 143 -12.61 -18.97 1.15
CA ASP A 143 -13.77 -19.15 2.01
C ASP A 143 -13.69 -20.54 2.66
N PHE A 144 -13.63 -20.59 3.99
CA PHE A 144 -13.58 -21.81 4.77
C PHE A 144 -14.92 -22.04 5.47
N PRO A 145 -15.74 -23.03 5.06
CA PRO A 145 -16.98 -23.34 5.76
C PRO A 145 -16.67 -23.97 7.13
N LEU A 146 -17.07 -23.29 8.21
CA LEU A 146 -16.88 -23.71 9.59
C LEU A 146 -18.21 -23.83 10.32
N PRO A 147 -19.08 -24.84 10.00
CA PRO A 147 -20.32 -25.04 10.73
C PRO A 147 -20.01 -25.38 12.19
N ASN A 148 -20.75 -24.76 13.14
CA ASN A 148 -20.51 -24.89 14.57
C ASN A 148 -19.09 -24.50 15.01
N ALA A 149 -18.56 -23.42 14.45
CA ALA A 149 -17.29 -22.85 14.90
C ALA A 149 -17.32 -22.49 16.40
N PRO A 150 -16.16 -22.46 17.08
CA PRO A 150 -16.10 -22.11 18.51
C PRO A 150 -16.39 -20.61 18.78
N PHE A 151 -16.79 -19.86 17.79
CA PHE A 151 -17.16 -18.43 17.84
C PHE A 151 -18.37 -18.17 16.94
N THR A 152 -19.10 -17.09 17.21
CA THR A 152 -20.24 -16.66 16.39
C THR A 152 -19.82 -15.69 15.28
N ALA A 153 -18.75 -14.92 15.49
CA ALA A 153 -18.13 -14.05 14.51
C ALA A 153 -16.62 -13.98 14.75
N LEU A 154 -15.86 -13.85 13.68
CA LEU A 154 -14.42 -13.57 13.69
C LEU A 154 -14.15 -12.48 12.66
N TYR A 155 -13.38 -11.49 13.04
CA TYR A 155 -13.00 -10.38 12.16
C TYR A 155 -11.60 -9.87 12.50
N GLY A 156 -10.94 -9.32 11.51
CA GLY A 156 -9.61 -8.73 11.59
C GLY A 156 -9.19 -8.23 10.22
N GLY A 157 -8.09 -7.49 10.18
CA GLY A 157 -7.60 -6.86 8.96
C GLY A 157 -8.47 -5.69 8.49
N GLU A 158 -7.85 -4.73 7.86
CA GLU A 158 -8.55 -3.60 7.23
C GLU A 158 -8.32 -3.59 5.72
N ARG A 159 -7.20 -4.12 5.26
CA ARG A 159 -6.76 -4.07 3.86
C ARG A 159 -5.83 -5.21 3.50
N PRO A 160 -5.96 -5.80 2.31
CA PRO A 160 -5.15 -6.94 1.86
C PRO A 160 -3.68 -6.60 1.60
N ASN A 161 -3.29 -5.31 1.59
CA ASN A 161 -1.89 -4.89 1.47
C ASN A 161 -1.23 -4.55 2.81
N MET A 162 -1.87 -4.88 3.94
CA MET A 162 -1.34 -4.64 5.28
C MET A 162 -1.40 -5.89 6.14
N VAL A 163 -0.40 -6.07 7.01
CA VAL A 163 -0.44 -7.10 8.05
C VAL A 163 -1.54 -6.74 9.06
N CYS A 164 -2.41 -7.69 9.36
CA CYS A 164 -3.51 -7.53 10.30
C CYS A 164 -2.99 -7.22 11.71
N ASP A 165 -3.20 -6.01 12.22
CA ASP A 165 -2.73 -5.55 13.53
C ASP A 165 -3.77 -5.71 14.65
N TYR A 166 -5.02 -6.00 14.30
CA TYR A 166 -6.09 -6.31 15.24
C TYR A 166 -7.02 -7.38 14.71
N ALA A 167 -7.31 -8.38 15.54
CA ALA A 167 -8.32 -9.39 15.26
C ALA A 167 -9.13 -9.72 16.51
N ALA A 168 -10.41 -10.02 16.35
CA ALA A 168 -11.28 -10.40 17.46
C ALA A 168 -12.33 -11.44 17.05
N ALA A 169 -12.76 -12.24 18.02
CA ALA A 169 -13.85 -13.19 17.89
C ALA A 169 -14.89 -13.00 18.99
N GLU A 170 -16.16 -13.14 18.63
CA GLU A 170 -17.33 -13.01 19.51
C GLU A 170 -17.94 -14.38 19.80
N GLY A 171 -18.64 -14.49 20.96
CA GLY A 171 -19.40 -15.68 21.32
C GLY A 171 -18.55 -16.91 21.64
N ALA A 172 -17.24 -16.74 21.83
CA ALA A 172 -16.32 -17.81 22.16
C ALA A 172 -16.16 -17.97 23.68
N ALA A 173 -16.04 -19.24 24.16
CA ALA A 173 -15.51 -19.50 25.48
C ALA A 173 -14.04 -19.05 25.55
N PHE A 174 -13.63 -18.45 26.69
CA PHE A 174 -12.29 -17.93 26.86
C PHE A 174 -11.48 -18.81 27.83
N ASP A 175 -10.35 -19.35 27.35
CA ASP A 175 -9.36 -20.08 28.17
C ASP A 175 -8.15 -19.19 28.38
N GLU A 176 -7.95 -18.73 29.62
CA GLU A 176 -6.87 -17.80 29.98
C GLU A 176 -5.47 -18.42 29.80
N THR A 177 -5.34 -19.74 30.03
CA THR A 177 -4.05 -20.42 29.93
C THR A 177 -3.57 -20.52 28.50
N VAL A 178 -4.47 -20.88 27.59
CA VAL A 178 -4.18 -20.97 26.15
C VAL A 178 -4.02 -19.55 25.57
N ALA A 179 -4.89 -18.62 25.94
CA ALA A 179 -4.87 -17.26 25.48
C ALA A 179 -3.53 -16.56 25.77
N LYS A 180 -2.99 -16.74 26.97
CA LYS A 180 -1.67 -16.18 27.35
C LYS A 180 -0.55 -16.71 26.47
N LYS A 181 -0.58 -17.96 26.06
CA LYS A 181 0.44 -18.57 25.18
C LYS A 181 0.36 -18.02 23.76
N CYS A 182 -0.83 -17.67 23.29
CA CYS A 182 -1.08 -17.22 21.94
C CYS A 182 -1.12 -15.67 21.81
N GLY A 183 -0.95 -14.92 22.90
CA GLY A 183 -1.03 -13.46 22.89
C GLY A 183 -2.44 -12.94 22.67
N VAL A 184 -3.46 -13.70 23.14
CA VAL A 184 -4.90 -13.35 23.06
C VAL A 184 -5.37 -12.87 24.42
N ALA A 185 -6.23 -11.87 24.45
CA ALA A 185 -6.81 -11.31 25.68
C ALA A 185 -8.34 -11.29 25.61
N SER A 186 -8.99 -11.36 26.76
CA SER A 186 -10.42 -11.07 26.87
C SER A 186 -10.63 -9.57 26.87
N GLN A 187 -11.39 -9.05 25.91
CA GLN A 187 -11.69 -7.64 25.78
C GLN A 187 -13.19 -7.44 25.51
N ARG A 188 -13.96 -6.90 26.48
CA ARG A 188 -15.40 -6.67 26.32
C ARG A 188 -16.15 -7.89 25.80
N GLU A 189 -15.95 -9.03 26.46
CA GLU A 189 -16.57 -10.33 26.12
C GLU A 189 -16.14 -10.92 24.75
N LYS A 190 -15.05 -10.44 24.17
CA LYS A 190 -14.46 -10.96 22.96
C LYS A 190 -13.08 -11.55 23.25
N SER A 191 -12.70 -12.57 22.51
CA SER A 191 -11.31 -13.02 22.42
C SER A 191 -10.62 -12.14 21.38
N ALA A 192 -9.64 -11.32 21.79
CA ALA A 192 -8.99 -10.35 20.92
C ALA A 192 -7.47 -10.50 20.93
N ALA A 193 -6.84 -10.30 19.79
CA ALA A 193 -5.40 -10.23 19.62
C ALA A 193 -4.99 -8.87 19.05
N ARG A 194 -3.79 -8.43 19.40
CA ARG A 194 -3.14 -7.25 18.83
C ARG A 194 -1.76 -7.64 18.29
N GLY A 195 -1.44 -7.04 17.20
CA GLY A 195 -0.13 -7.06 16.58
C GLY A 195 0.32 -5.65 16.24
N TRP A 196 1.09 -5.51 15.19
CA TRP A 196 1.40 -4.22 14.57
C TRP A 196 1.44 -4.36 13.05
N ALA A 197 0.96 -3.32 12.38
CA ALA A 197 0.87 -3.28 10.95
C ALA A 197 2.25 -3.15 10.30
N ALA A 198 2.39 -3.76 9.14
CA ALA A 198 3.48 -3.54 8.19
C ALA A 198 2.92 -3.72 6.78
N HIS A 199 3.66 -3.31 5.77
CA HIS A 199 3.25 -3.56 4.40
C HIS A 199 3.27 -5.06 4.08
N ALA A 200 2.30 -5.57 3.33
CA ALA A 200 2.19 -7.00 3.01
C ALA A 200 3.38 -7.56 2.20
N SER A 201 4.18 -6.68 1.55
CA SER A 201 5.42 -7.07 0.89
C SER A 201 6.58 -7.38 1.87
N THR A 202 6.51 -6.85 3.10
CA THR A 202 7.49 -7.05 4.18
C THR A 202 6.80 -7.53 5.47
N PRO A 203 6.05 -8.65 5.45
CA PRO A 203 5.21 -9.06 6.56
C PRO A 203 6.02 -9.40 7.83
N GLY A 204 7.31 -9.68 7.70
CA GLY A 204 8.22 -9.91 8.82
C GLY A 204 8.51 -8.66 9.66
N GLU A 205 8.19 -7.48 9.18
CA GLU A 205 8.29 -6.21 9.93
C GLU A 205 7.04 -5.95 10.78
N GLY A 206 5.97 -6.71 10.57
CA GLY A 206 4.73 -6.67 11.32
C GLY A 206 4.53 -7.87 12.24
N GLU A 207 3.44 -7.85 12.99
CA GLU A 207 2.97 -9.00 13.77
C GLU A 207 1.49 -9.22 13.53
N ASN A 208 1.13 -10.36 12.93
CA ASN A 208 -0.22 -10.64 12.50
C ASN A 208 -1.13 -11.08 13.67
N ALA A 209 -2.11 -10.23 14.00
CA ALA A 209 -3.09 -10.49 15.05
C ALA A 209 -4.06 -11.62 14.72
N LEU A 210 -4.43 -11.79 13.43
CA LEU A 210 -5.28 -12.90 13.00
C LEU A 210 -4.58 -14.24 13.21
N GLY A 211 -3.27 -14.30 12.92
CA GLY A 211 -2.47 -15.49 13.17
C GLY A 211 -2.47 -15.89 14.65
N LYS A 212 -2.33 -14.93 15.59
CA LYS A 212 -2.45 -15.18 17.03
C LYS A 212 -3.82 -15.72 17.41
N LEU A 213 -4.89 -15.13 16.87
CA LEU A 213 -6.25 -15.52 17.19
C LEU A 213 -6.59 -16.91 16.62
N LEU A 214 -6.15 -17.22 15.40
CA LEU A 214 -6.32 -18.56 14.83
C LEU A 214 -5.49 -19.61 15.58
N ALA A 215 -4.24 -19.29 15.98
CA ALA A 215 -3.44 -20.17 16.83
C ALA A 215 -4.12 -20.47 18.16
N TYR A 216 -4.83 -19.50 18.74
CA TYR A 216 -5.63 -19.73 19.95
C TYR A 216 -6.76 -20.71 19.70
N PHE A 217 -7.60 -20.50 18.67
CA PHE A 217 -8.73 -21.38 18.36
C PHE A 217 -8.31 -22.74 17.82
N ALA A 218 -7.13 -22.87 17.25
CA ALA A 218 -6.55 -24.14 16.82
C ALA A 218 -6.40 -25.16 17.96
N ASN A 219 -6.34 -24.72 19.22
CA ASN A 219 -6.34 -25.61 20.38
C ASN A 219 -7.71 -26.24 20.67
N PHE A 220 -8.78 -25.75 20.08
CA PHE A 220 -10.17 -26.17 20.36
C PHE A 220 -10.89 -26.74 19.15
N ASP A 221 -10.39 -26.51 17.93
CA ASP A 221 -11.00 -26.97 16.68
C ASP A 221 -9.92 -27.35 15.66
N GLU A 222 -9.88 -28.64 15.31
CA GLU A 222 -8.90 -29.19 14.38
C GLU A 222 -8.97 -28.57 12.97
N ARG A 223 -10.15 -28.14 12.54
CA ARG A 223 -10.33 -27.47 11.24
C ARG A 223 -9.66 -26.10 11.25
N ILE A 224 -9.75 -25.38 12.37
CA ILE A 224 -9.04 -24.09 12.54
C ILE A 224 -7.53 -24.34 12.63
N ALA A 225 -7.10 -25.44 13.26
CA ALA A 225 -5.70 -25.82 13.25
C ALA A 225 -5.15 -26.07 11.83
N GLN A 226 -5.94 -26.70 10.97
CA GLN A 226 -5.59 -26.91 9.56
C GLN A 226 -5.53 -25.57 8.78
N ILE A 227 -6.48 -24.65 9.02
CA ILE A 227 -6.46 -23.32 8.42
C ILE A 227 -5.24 -22.53 8.90
N TYR A 228 -4.94 -22.57 10.18
CA TYR A 228 -3.76 -21.92 10.75
C TYR A 228 -2.47 -22.47 10.14
N ALA A 229 -2.32 -23.79 10.05
CA ALA A 229 -1.15 -24.43 9.44
C ALA A 229 -1.01 -24.04 7.96
N LEU A 230 -2.11 -23.98 7.21
CA LEU A 230 -2.13 -23.56 5.82
C LEU A 230 -1.63 -22.11 5.65
N LEU A 231 -2.14 -21.20 6.46
CA LEU A 231 -1.93 -19.76 6.28
C LEU A 231 -0.65 -19.24 6.95
N PHE A 232 -0.26 -19.83 8.09
CA PHE A 232 0.79 -19.27 8.95
C PHE A 232 2.00 -20.19 9.15
N GLU A 233 1.85 -21.53 9.09
CA GLU A 233 2.95 -22.49 9.28
C GLU A 233 3.60 -22.93 7.97
N ASP A 234 3.17 -22.37 6.83
CA ASP A 234 3.74 -22.66 5.51
C ASP A 234 3.76 -24.14 5.12
N SER A 235 2.64 -24.82 5.34
CA SER A 235 2.50 -26.26 5.06
C SER A 235 2.73 -26.67 3.59
N PHE A 236 2.79 -25.69 2.68
CA PHE A 236 3.09 -25.92 1.25
C PHE A 236 4.48 -25.45 0.80
N GLY A 237 5.32 -24.93 1.69
CA GLY A 237 6.65 -24.44 1.36
C GLY A 237 6.68 -23.18 0.51
N LEU A 238 5.61 -22.38 0.51
CA LEU A 238 5.53 -21.14 -0.29
C LEU A 238 6.57 -20.12 0.16
N LYS A 239 6.85 -20.02 1.46
CA LYS A 239 7.85 -19.10 2.03
C LYS A 239 9.30 -19.47 1.69
N GLU A 240 9.53 -20.72 1.25
CA GLU A 240 10.84 -21.16 0.79
C GLU A 240 11.07 -20.83 -0.69
N MET A 241 10.01 -20.47 -1.42
CA MET A 241 10.12 -20.06 -2.82
C MET A 241 10.86 -18.73 -2.93
N LYS A 242 11.90 -18.72 -3.74
CA LYS A 242 12.75 -17.53 -3.97
C LYS A 242 13.41 -17.60 -5.34
N ASP A 243 13.75 -16.43 -5.85
CA ASP A 243 14.60 -16.26 -7.02
C ASP A 243 15.78 -15.32 -6.68
N GLU A 244 16.46 -14.81 -7.72
CA GLU A 244 17.57 -13.87 -7.56
C GLU A 244 17.16 -12.52 -6.95
N THR A 245 15.88 -12.15 -6.99
CA THR A 245 15.34 -10.89 -6.45
C THR A 245 14.88 -11.00 -5.00
N GLY A 246 14.68 -12.22 -4.49
CA GLY A 246 14.30 -12.46 -3.10
C GLY A 246 13.26 -13.56 -2.92
N GLY A 247 12.69 -13.62 -1.72
CA GLY A 247 11.69 -14.62 -1.35
C GLY A 247 10.26 -14.18 -1.63
N LEU A 248 9.37 -15.17 -1.86
CA LEU A 248 7.93 -14.94 -1.84
C LEU A 248 7.49 -14.49 -0.46
N THR A 249 6.62 -13.48 -0.40
CA THR A 249 6.00 -13.02 0.84
C THR A 249 4.50 -13.33 0.83
N MET A 250 3.94 -13.62 1.99
CA MET A 250 2.52 -13.93 2.15
C MET A 250 1.99 -13.24 3.41
N SER A 251 0.89 -12.53 3.29
CA SER A 251 0.23 -11.82 4.40
C SER A 251 -1.25 -12.16 4.42
N PRO A 252 -1.68 -13.17 5.19
CA PRO A 252 -3.10 -13.44 5.42
C PRO A 252 -3.75 -12.36 6.31
N ASP A 253 -4.99 -11.96 5.99
CA ASP A 253 -5.79 -10.99 6.73
C ASP A 253 -7.29 -11.36 6.71
#